data_a60291dd37f37615cc1f2481ca047140
#
_entry.id   a60291dd37f37615cc1f2481ca047140
#
_cell.length_a   1.000
_cell.length_b   1.000
_cell.length_c   1.000
_cell.angle_alpha   90.00
_cell.angle_beta   90.00
_cell.angle_gamma   90.00
#
_symmetry.space_group_name_H-M   'P 1'
#
loop_
_entity.id
_entity.type
_entity.pdbx_description
1 polymer ?
#
loop_
_entity_poly.entity_id
_entity_poly.type
_entity_poly.pdbx_seq_one_letter_code
_entity_poly.pdbx_strand_id
1 'polypeptide(L)'
;SDRIVVMYGGKAEQVGTPFEVYNRPATRFVANFVGTLNVLEGTVTDAAGGIVEVQAEKVALKGKLNGARTGDRLSLALRPEAIALGRRPGYDSSLKGRIAEVHFLGSVIRVRVELGETVVSLDTFNSPSSPPPAVGDTAEISFSSADVSILQ
;
A
#
# COMPACT_ATOMS: atom_id res chain seq x y z
N SER A 1 11.73 -23.55 1.16
CA SER A 1 11.03 -23.91 -0.06
C SER A 1 11.27 -22.86 -1.15
N ASP A 2 11.53 -23.32 -2.36
CA ASP A 2 11.77 -22.42 -3.48
C ASP A 2 10.48 -21.83 -4.03
N ARG A 3 9.35 -22.49 -3.78
CA ARG A 3 8.07 -22.02 -4.27
C ARG A 3 6.99 -22.25 -3.23
N ILE A 4 6.03 -21.34 -3.23
CA ILE A 4 4.85 -21.40 -2.35
C ILE A 4 3.62 -21.51 -3.22
N VAL A 5 2.68 -22.36 -2.80
CA VAL A 5 1.38 -22.48 -3.44
C VAL A 5 0.32 -22.05 -2.42
N VAL A 6 -0.46 -21.02 -2.76
CA VAL A 6 -1.58 -20.59 -1.92
C VAL A 6 -2.84 -21.19 -2.50
N MET A 7 -3.54 -21.99 -1.69
CA MET A 7 -4.74 -22.73 -2.13
C MET A 7 -6.00 -22.16 -1.49
N TYR A 8 -7.07 -22.15 -2.27
CA TYR A 8 -8.40 -21.78 -1.76
C TYR A 8 -9.46 -22.54 -2.54
N GLY A 9 -10.34 -23.22 -1.81
CA GLY A 9 -11.42 -23.95 -2.43
C GLY A 9 -10.96 -25.03 -3.40
N GLY A 10 -9.81 -25.64 -3.15
CA GLY A 10 -9.26 -26.69 -4.01
C GLY A 10 -8.51 -26.17 -5.23
N LYS A 11 -8.39 -24.86 -5.38
CA LYS A 11 -7.67 -24.25 -6.50
C LYS A 11 -6.42 -23.54 -6.03
N ALA A 12 -5.38 -23.52 -6.86
CA ALA A 12 -4.21 -22.73 -6.61
C ALA A 12 -4.52 -21.27 -6.93
N GLU A 13 -4.55 -20.41 -5.92
CA GLU A 13 -4.75 -18.97 -6.10
C GLU A 13 -3.50 -18.31 -6.63
N GLN A 14 -2.35 -18.78 -6.18
CA GLN A 14 -1.07 -18.26 -6.65
C GLN A 14 0.03 -19.29 -6.37
N VAL A 15 0.97 -19.38 -7.31
CA VAL A 15 2.19 -20.17 -7.18
C VAL A 15 3.35 -19.24 -7.45
N GLY A 16 4.35 -19.23 -6.59
CA GLY A 16 5.50 -18.38 -6.82
C GLY A 16 6.53 -18.50 -5.70
N THR A 17 7.59 -17.72 -5.80
CA THR A 17 8.59 -17.65 -4.73
C THR A 17 7.99 -16.93 -3.54
N PRO A 18 8.56 -17.09 -2.32
CA PRO A 18 8.09 -16.33 -1.16
C PRO A 18 8.06 -14.82 -1.42
N PHE A 19 9.07 -14.28 -2.10
CA PHE A 19 9.11 -12.87 -2.44
C PHE A 19 7.92 -12.47 -3.32
N GLU A 20 7.61 -13.26 -4.34
CA GLU A 20 6.51 -12.95 -5.26
C GLU A 20 5.15 -13.02 -4.57
N VAL A 21 4.93 -14.06 -3.78
CA VAL A 21 3.65 -14.25 -3.09
C VAL A 21 3.41 -13.13 -2.08
N TYR A 22 4.45 -12.70 -1.37
CA TYR A 22 4.32 -11.63 -0.38
C TYR A 22 4.19 -10.25 -1.03
N ASN A 23 5.07 -9.93 -1.98
CA ASN A 23 5.17 -8.57 -2.53
C ASN A 23 4.29 -8.32 -3.75
N ARG A 24 3.91 -9.39 -4.45
CA ARG A 24 3.08 -9.29 -5.66
C ARG A 24 1.93 -10.28 -5.60
N PRO A 25 1.05 -10.14 -4.59
CA PRO A 25 -0.09 -11.05 -4.46
C PRO A 25 -1.02 -10.89 -5.67
N ALA A 26 -1.46 -12.01 -6.21
CA ALA A 26 -2.31 -12.01 -7.40
C ALA A 26 -3.76 -11.66 -7.07
N THR A 27 -4.23 -12.01 -5.87
CA THR A 27 -5.60 -11.77 -5.47
C THR A 27 -5.65 -11.17 -4.07
N ARG A 28 -6.81 -10.62 -3.72
CA ARG A 28 -7.06 -10.10 -2.38
C ARG A 28 -6.91 -11.21 -1.32
N PHE A 29 -7.35 -12.43 -1.66
CA PHE A 29 -7.22 -13.56 -0.76
C PHE A 29 -5.74 -13.84 -0.42
N VAL A 30 -4.89 -13.93 -1.44
CA VAL A 30 -3.45 -14.18 -1.23
C VAL A 30 -2.83 -13.06 -0.42
N ALA A 31 -3.16 -11.82 -0.73
CA ALA A 31 -2.61 -10.65 -0.05
C ALA A 31 -2.92 -10.67 1.45
N ASN A 32 -4.15 -10.99 1.80
CA ASN A 32 -4.56 -11.05 3.21
C ASN A 32 -4.03 -12.29 3.92
N PHE A 33 -3.79 -13.35 3.17
CA PHE A 33 -3.31 -14.61 3.73
C PHE A 33 -1.86 -14.51 4.21
N VAL A 34 -1.02 -13.78 3.48
CA VAL A 34 0.42 -13.76 3.74
C VAL A 34 0.92 -12.55 4.52
N GLY A 35 0.05 -11.82 5.18
CA GLY A 35 0.49 -10.74 6.06
C GLY A 35 -0.39 -9.50 5.97
N THR A 36 -0.02 -8.49 6.77
CA THR A 36 -0.75 -7.21 6.80
C THR A 36 -0.64 -6.52 5.45
N LEU A 37 -1.76 -6.00 4.99
CA LEU A 37 -1.84 -5.34 3.70
C LEU A 37 -2.70 -4.09 3.82
N ASN A 38 -2.22 -3.00 3.24
CA ASN A 38 -3.01 -1.79 3.10
C ASN A 38 -3.68 -1.82 1.73
N VAL A 39 -4.98 -1.54 1.70
CA VAL A 39 -5.74 -1.48 0.46
C VAL A 39 -6.34 -0.10 0.33
N LEU A 40 -6.04 0.56 -0.77
CA LEU A 40 -6.58 1.88 -1.10
C LEU A 40 -7.47 1.74 -2.34
N GLU A 41 -8.63 2.39 -2.29
CA GLU A 41 -9.51 2.40 -3.44
C GLU A 41 -9.20 3.61 -4.31
N GLY A 42 -9.09 3.37 -5.61
CA GLY A 42 -8.80 4.44 -6.57
C GLY A 42 -9.71 4.34 -7.78
N THR A 43 -9.78 5.42 -8.54
CA THR A 43 -10.55 5.49 -9.78
C THR A 43 -9.61 5.85 -10.92
N VAL A 44 -9.68 5.12 -12.02
CA VAL A 44 -8.87 5.41 -13.20
C VAL A 44 -9.40 6.69 -13.82
N THR A 45 -8.58 7.73 -13.86
CA THR A 45 -8.96 9.02 -14.46
C THR A 45 -8.40 9.20 -15.86
N ASP A 46 -7.29 8.51 -16.17
CA ASP A 46 -6.68 8.53 -17.50
C ASP A 46 -6.05 7.17 -17.76
N ALA A 47 -6.80 6.29 -18.42
CA ALA A 47 -6.33 4.95 -18.70
C ALA A 47 -5.11 4.94 -19.63
N ALA A 48 -5.07 5.80 -20.63
CA ALA A 48 -3.97 5.88 -21.58
C ALA A 48 -2.68 6.36 -20.88
N GLY A 49 -2.79 7.31 -19.98
CA GLY A 49 -1.65 7.82 -19.22
C GLY A 49 -1.32 7.04 -17.97
N GLY A 50 -2.16 6.06 -17.60
CA GLY A 50 -1.94 5.25 -16.40
C GLY A 50 -2.22 5.98 -15.09
N ILE A 51 -3.12 6.96 -15.08
CA ILE A 51 -3.38 7.79 -13.90
C ILE A 51 -4.59 7.27 -13.14
N VAL A 52 -4.40 7.08 -11.84
CA VAL A 52 -5.45 6.66 -10.90
C VAL A 52 -5.55 7.73 -9.81
N GLU A 53 -6.77 8.14 -9.49
CA GLU A 53 -7.01 9.12 -8.44
C GLU A 53 -7.35 8.42 -7.13
N VAL A 54 -6.59 8.75 -6.07
CA VAL A 54 -6.79 8.23 -4.72
C VAL A 54 -6.86 9.43 -3.79
N GLN A 55 -7.96 9.63 -3.08
CA GLN A 55 -8.13 10.73 -2.12
C GLN A 55 -7.79 12.08 -2.76
N ALA A 56 -8.28 12.32 -3.98
CA ALA A 56 -8.05 13.54 -4.76
C ALA A 56 -6.58 13.75 -5.19
N GLU A 57 -5.71 12.79 -4.90
CA GLU A 57 -4.32 12.83 -5.37
C GLU A 57 -4.16 11.86 -6.54
N LYS A 58 -3.25 12.18 -7.45
CA LYS A 58 -3.02 11.37 -8.63
C LYS A 58 -1.83 10.45 -8.44
N VAL A 59 -2.02 9.18 -8.76
CA VAL A 59 -0.98 8.17 -8.67
C VAL A 59 -0.74 7.63 -10.07
N ALA A 60 0.52 7.63 -10.51
CA ALA A 60 0.89 7.17 -11.85
C ALA A 60 1.22 5.68 -11.81
N LEU A 61 0.35 4.87 -12.41
CA LEU A 61 0.50 3.41 -12.46
C LEU A 61 0.64 2.92 -13.90
N LYS A 62 1.42 3.65 -14.69
CA LYS A 62 1.62 3.32 -16.10
C LYS A 62 2.19 1.91 -16.23
N GLY A 63 1.58 1.11 -17.10
CA GLY A 63 2.01 -0.26 -17.34
C GLY A 63 1.41 -1.27 -16.37
N LYS A 64 0.60 -0.83 -15.39
CA LYS A 64 0.01 -1.74 -14.40
C LYS A 64 -1.50 -1.88 -14.48
N LEU A 65 -2.15 -1.12 -15.35
CA LEU A 65 -3.62 -1.08 -15.37
C LEU A 65 -4.28 -2.29 -16.03
N ASN A 66 -3.53 -3.08 -16.79
CA ASN A 66 -4.02 -4.36 -17.34
C ASN A 66 -5.38 -4.26 -18.04
N GLY A 67 -5.54 -3.26 -18.91
CA GLY A 67 -6.78 -3.10 -19.65
C GLY A 67 -7.90 -2.38 -18.92
N ALA A 68 -7.63 -1.88 -17.71
CA ALA A 68 -8.61 -1.05 -17.00
C ALA A 68 -8.92 0.21 -17.81
N ARG A 69 -10.16 0.67 -17.72
CA ARG A 69 -10.65 1.81 -18.48
C ARG A 69 -10.85 3.01 -17.57
N THR A 70 -10.81 4.18 -18.17
CA THR A 70 -11.15 5.42 -17.45
C THR A 70 -12.55 5.28 -16.83
N GLY A 71 -12.65 5.58 -15.53
CA GLY A 71 -13.86 5.42 -14.76
C GLY A 71 -13.91 4.15 -13.92
N ASP A 72 -13.05 3.17 -14.21
CA ASP A 72 -12.99 1.93 -13.42
C ASP A 72 -12.44 2.19 -12.03
N ARG A 73 -12.96 1.44 -11.06
CA ARG A 73 -12.46 1.46 -9.68
C ARG A 73 -11.48 0.32 -9.50
N LEU A 74 -10.38 0.61 -8.81
CA LEU A 74 -9.32 -0.36 -8.56
C LEU A 74 -9.00 -0.41 -7.08
N SER A 75 -8.60 -1.59 -6.62
CA SER A 75 -8.06 -1.77 -5.27
C SER A 75 -6.55 -1.82 -5.38
N LEU A 76 -5.88 -0.88 -4.72
CA LEU A 76 -4.42 -0.74 -4.75
C LEU A 76 -3.86 -1.25 -3.43
N ALA A 77 -2.91 -2.15 -3.50
CA ALA A 77 -2.34 -2.79 -2.33
C ALA A 77 -0.91 -2.33 -2.10
N LEU A 78 -0.59 -2.03 -0.84
CA LEU A 78 0.74 -1.63 -0.38
C LEU A 78 1.03 -2.29 0.96
N ARG A 79 2.22 -2.88 1.07
CA ARG A 79 2.68 -3.39 2.36
C ARG A 79 3.09 -2.24 3.27
N PRO A 80 2.96 -2.39 4.60
CA PRO A 80 3.34 -1.32 5.52
C PRO A 80 4.78 -0.82 5.34
N GLU A 81 5.70 -1.72 5.04
CA GLU A 81 7.11 -1.36 4.86
C GLU A 81 7.39 -0.60 3.59
N ALA A 82 6.45 -0.58 2.65
CA ALA A 82 6.58 0.18 1.41
C ALA A 82 6.12 1.64 1.55
N ILE A 83 5.55 1.99 2.69
CA ILE A 83 5.01 3.33 2.94
C ILE A 83 5.91 4.05 3.94
N ALA A 84 6.27 5.28 3.62
CA ALA A 84 7.06 6.14 4.51
C ALA A 84 6.19 7.25 5.08
N LEU A 85 6.50 7.66 6.31
CA LEU A 85 5.89 8.83 6.92
C LEU A 85 6.69 10.06 6.45
N GLY A 86 5.98 11.05 5.90
CA GLY A 86 6.61 12.21 5.29
C GLY A 86 7.06 11.94 3.85
N ARG A 87 7.67 12.93 3.23
CA ARG A 87 8.18 12.78 1.88
C ARG A 87 9.55 12.13 1.90
N ARG A 88 9.79 11.26 0.93
CA ARG A 88 11.08 10.58 0.79
C ARG A 88 11.57 10.72 -0.66
N PRO A 89 12.86 11.03 -0.86
CA PRO A 89 13.43 11.07 -2.22
C PRO A 89 13.24 9.71 -2.91
N GLY A 90 12.84 9.74 -4.16
CA GLY A 90 12.59 8.54 -4.94
C GLY A 90 11.18 7.99 -4.83
N TYR A 91 10.37 8.49 -3.90
CA TYR A 91 8.97 8.11 -3.80
C TYR A 91 8.14 9.14 -4.57
N ASP A 92 7.42 8.65 -5.58
CA ASP A 92 6.73 9.49 -6.55
C ASP A 92 5.28 9.78 -6.21
N SER A 93 4.78 9.21 -5.13
CA SER A 93 3.38 9.37 -4.75
C SER A 93 3.27 9.74 -3.29
N SER A 94 2.32 10.60 -2.96
CA SER A 94 2.07 10.98 -1.58
C SER A 94 0.59 11.25 -1.35
N LEU A 95 0.14 10.99 -0.12
CA LEU A 95 -1.23 11.19 0.31
C LEU A 95 -1.20 11.86 1.68
N LYS A 96 -2.21 12.70 1.95
CA LYS A 96 -2.32 13.40 3.22
C LYS A 96 -3.41 12.78 4.08
N GLY A 97 -3.14 12.69 5.37
CA GLY A 97 -4.09 12.14 6.32
C GLY A 97 -3.83 12.63 7.73
N ARG A 98 -4.36 11.88 8.68
CA ARG A 98 -4.24 12.19 10.09
C ARG A 98 -3.77 10.97 10.86
N ILE A 99 -2.88 11.16 11.81
CA ILE A 99 -2.39 10.09 12.68
C ILE A 99 -3.52 9.62 13.56
N ALA A 100 -3.92 8.36 13.44
CA ALA A 100 -5.00 7.78 14.24
C ALA A 100 -4.47 6.98 15.42
N GLU A 101 -3.36 6.27 15.25
CA GLU A 101 -2.77 5.45 16.31
C GLU A 101 -1.26 5.43 16.17
N VAL A 102 -0.58 5.32 17.31
CA VAL A 102 0.88 5.17 17.36
C VAL A 102 1.19 4.08 18.39
N HIS A 103 1.94 3.06 17.97
CA HIS A 103 2.33 1.95 18.82
C HIS A 103 3.84 1.78 18.83
N PHE A 104 4.44 1.84 20.00
CA PHE A 104 5.87 1.61 20.16
C PHE A 104 6.15 0.13 20.28
N LEU A 105 6.96 -0.41 19.36
CA LEU A 105 7.32 -1.82 19.33
C LEU A 105 8.83 -1.98 19.51
N GLY A 106 9.46 -1.09 20.26
CA GLY A 106 10.91 -1.08 20.44
C GLY A 106 11.58 -0.16 19.45
N SER A 107 12.43 -0.70 18.59
CA SER A 107 13.12 0.09 17.55
C SER A 107 12.19 0.49 16.42
N VAL A 108 11.01 -0.10 16.36
CA VAL A 108 10.01 0.18 15.32
C VAL A 108 8.80 0.84 15.97
N ILE A 109 8.27 1.86 15.30
CA ILE A 109 7.02 2.51 15.68
C ILE A 109 6.00 2.20 14.59
N ARG A 110 4.87 1.60 14.96
CA ARG A 110 3.78 1.33 14.03
C ARG A 110 2.80 2.49 14.10
N VAL A 111 2.53 3.08 12.96
CA VAL A 111 1.67 4.25 12.85
C VAL A 111 0.48 3.89 11.97
N ARG A 112 -0.71 4.28 12.41
CA ARG A 112 -1.91 4.15 11.58
C ARG A 112 -2.37 5.54 11.19
N VAL A 113 -2.56 5.74 9.90
CA VAL A 113 -2.91 7.03 9.31
C VAL A 113 -4.27 6.94 8.65
N GLU A 114 -5.18 7.81 9.02
CA GLU A 114 -6.50 7.92 8.38
C GLU A 114 -6.38 8.70 7.08
N LEU A 115 -6.84 8.08 6.00
CA LEU A 115 -6.94 8.73 4.69
C LEU A 115 -8.42 8.69 4.28
N GLY A 116 -9.19 9.68 4.75
CA GLY A 116 -10.64 9.67 4.57
C GLY A 116 -11.26 8.51 5.35
N GLU A 117 -11.93 7.59 4.66
CA GLU A 117 -12.57 6.43 5.28
C GLU A 117 -11.62 5.23 5.39
N THR A 118 -10.43 5.33 4.84
CA THR A 118 -9.45 4.24 4.82
C THR A 118 -8.36 4.53 5.85
N VAL A 119 -7.88 3.49 6.52
CA VAL A 119 -6.77 3.58 7.45
C VAL A 119 -5.63 2.74 6.90
N VAL A 120 -4.45 3.33 6.82
CA VAL A 120 -3.24 2.60 6.41
C VAL A 120 -2.29 2.46 7.58
N SER A 121 -1.58 1.34 7.61
CA SER A 121 -0.55 1.06 8.61
C SER A 121 0.81 1.17 7.96
N LEU A 122 1.75 1.78 8.67
CA LEU A 122 3.14 1.84 8.24
C LEU A 122 4.03 1.68 9.45
N ASP A 123 5.26 1.31 9.20
CA ASP A 123 6.28 1.16 10.24
C ASP A 123 7.38 2.19 9.99
N THR A 124 7.76 2.91 11.04
CA THR A 124 8.89 3.83 10.99
C THR A 124 9.85 3.47 12.11
N PHE A 125 11.11 3.93 12.01
CA PHE A 125 12.10 3.64 13.02
C PHE A 125 12.07 4.69 14.12
N ASN A 126 12.22 4.22 15.35
CA ASN A 126 12.36 5.11 16.48
C ASN A 126 13.73 5.77 16.41
N SER A 127 13.74 7.09 16.32
CA SER A 127 14.99 7.87 16.28
C SER A 127 15.09 8.72 17.55
N PRO A 128 16.18 8.60 18.32
CA PRO A 128 16.36 9.42 19.51
C PRO A 128 16.40 10.93 19.21
N SER A 129 16.73 11.30 17.99
CA SER A 129 16.85 12.71 17.59
C SER A 129 15.56 13.32 17.06
N SER A 130 14.52 12.50 16.86
CA SER A 130 13.24 12.97 16.33
C SER A 130 12.11 12.56 17.24
N PRO A 131 11.19 13.47 17.56
CA PRO A 131 10.03 13.11 18.36
C PRO A 131 9.13 12.15 17.58
N PRO A 132 8.45 11.21 18.26
CA PRO A 132 7.50 10.34 17.57
C PRO A 132 6.30 11.13 17.09
N PRO A 133 5.61 10.63 16.04
CA PRO A 133 4.36 11.25 15.62
C PRO A 133 3.32 11.16 16.73
N ALA A 134 2.43 12.14 16.79
CA ALA A 134 1.39 12.21 17.82
C ALA A 134 0.02 11.98 17.20
N VAL A 135 -0.84 11.28 17.93
CA VAL A 135 -2.24 11.08 17.53
C VAL A 135 -2.92 12.42 17.32
N GLY A 136 -3.63 12.56 16.21
CA GLY A 136 -4.32 13.77 15.84
C GLY A 136 -3.55 14.70 14.92
N ASP A 137 -2.24 14.50 14.79
CA ASP A 137 -1.43 15.31 13.89
C ASP A 137 -1.79 15.04 12.42
N THR A 138 -1.70 16.10 11.61
CA THR A 138 -1.76 15.94 10.16
C THR A 138 -0.48 15.26 9.71
N ALA A 139 -0.59 14.30 8.80
CA ALA A 139 0.56 13.56 8.32
C ALA A 139 0.49 13.39 6.80
N GLU A 140 1.65 13.31 6.19
CA GLU A 140 1.78 12.94 4.79
C GLU A 140 2.46 11.58 4.73
N ILE A 141 1.93 10.67 3.92
CA ILE A 141 2.60 9.41 3.64
C ILE A 141 3.08 9.43 2.21
N SER A 142 4.16 8.71 1.94
CA SER A 142 4.71 8.61 0.59
C SER A 142 5.05 7.17 0.26
N PHE A 143 5.02 6.86 -1.01
CA PHE A 143 5.35 5.52 -1.50
C PHE A 143 5.78 5.60 -2.96
N SER A 144 6.40 4.53 -3.43
CA SER A 144 6.75 4.41 -4.85
C SER A 144 5.61 3.69 -5.57
N SER A 145 5.18 4.24 -6.70
CA SER A 145 4.16 3.58 -7.54
C SER A 145 4.63 2.21 -8.01
N ALA A 146 5.94 1.98 -8.07
CA ALA A 146 6.51 0.68 -8.43
C ALA A 146 6.15 -0.41 -7.41
N ASP A 147 5.87 -0.02 -6.15
CA ASP A 147 5.54 -0.96 -5.08
C ASP A 147 4.04 -1.22 -4.94
N VAL A 148 3.22 -0.55 -5.74
CA VAL A 148 1.76 -0.73 -5.70
C VAL A 148 1.38 -1.96 -6.50
N SER A 149 0.55 -2.81 -5.91
CA SER A 149 -0.06 -3.96 -6.60
C SER A 149 -1.54 -3.68 -6.80
N ILE A 150 -2.05 -4.04 -7.96
CA ILE A 150 -3.49 -3.91 -8.23
C ILE A 150 -4.12 -5.28 -7.96
N LEU A 151 -5.10 -5.30 -7.07
CA LEU A 151 -5.79 -6.53 -6.70
C LEU A 151 -6.97 -6.79 -7.63
N GLN A 152 -7.19 -8.05 -7.89
CA GLN A 152 -8.32 -8.50 -8.70
C GLN A 152 -9.45 -9.04 -7.85
#